data_1a2df37bdcd22fefb274c50dfaa98599
#
_entry.id   1a2df37bdcd22fefb274c50dfaa98599
#
_cell.length_a   1.000
_cell.length_b   1.000
_cell.length_c   1.000
_cell.angle_alpha   90.00
_cell.angle_beta   90.00
_cell.angle_gamma   90.00
#
_symmetry.space_group_name_H-M   'P 1'
#
loop_
_entity.id
_entity.type
_entity.pdbx_description
1 polymer ?
#
loop_
_entity_poly.entity_id
_entity_poly.type
_entity_poly.pdbx_seq_one_letter_code
_entity_poly.pdbx_strand_id
1 'polypeptide(L)'
;MDVSKIKDPSFIKNLTDDELVELSSDIRQFLIEKCAITGGHIGANLGVVELTISMHRSFNSPQDKLIFDVGHQAYIHKILTGRGEKFDTLRQYKGLSGFPKLNESPHDVWEAGHSSTSLSAAIGMAKARDILGEDYDVVPIIGDGALTGGMALEALNHIGHDKTDMTIVLNDNEMSIAPNVGAMHNMFGRLRTNQNYNRAKVDIDGFLSKLPGGHKLRDSADRIKDSLKYLVVTGVFFEELGIKYVGPVDGHNFNDLKEAFETSKRINGPVIVHVITKKGKGYRPAENDKIGTWHGLGPYKLETGEQVKGSSKAPAWSQIFSDTVQSFAENDKHIVAITPAMPVGSKLTRFQAELPDQFFDVGIAEQHAVTMAAGLAANGMKPYVAIYSTFLQRAYDQMLHDVDRQNLHVVFGIDRSGLVGADGETHQGVFDIPFLSHMPNITIMMPKDENEARHMLHSAFYEYSGPIAIRYPRGNGIGVEVDDNLQPIPYGKWETLHDGEDVAVLGFGPTLQLIEEVRDELLKEGITIEVVNARFIKPLDTDYLDKIAQEDKAIITVEESMLSGGFGSLIVNYFNDKHQYIDIKRIGIDDEYIEHGDVELLLNDIGISKANIINEIKQSLKRKYEKN
;
A
#
# COMPACT_ATOMS: atom_id res chain seq x y z
N MET A 1 -23.78 23.93 6.42
CA MET A 1 -24.05 23.78 4.94
C MET A 1 -24.23 22.31 4.60
N ASP A 2 -25.10 21.95 3.61
CA ASP A 2 -25.18 20.55 3.15
C ASP A 2 -24.04 20.27 2.16
N VAL A 3 -22.95 19.70 2.68
CA VAL A 3 -21.71 19.48 1.90
C VAL A 3 -21.87 18.42 0.82
N SER A 4 -22.90 17.55 0.91
CA SER A 4 -23.18 16.57 -0.14
C SER A 4 -23.56 17.21 -1.48
N LYS A 5 -24.12 18.42 -1.43
CA LYS A 5 -24.61 19.16 -2.60
C LYS A 5 -23.59 20.09 -3.26
N ILE A 6 -22.38 20.15 -2.75
CA ILE A 6 -21.30 20.93 -3.37
C ILE A 6 -21.03 20.36 -4.76
N LYS A 7 -20.98 21.22 -5.78
CA LYS A 7 -20.74 20.81 -7.18
C LYS A 7 -19.38 21.23 -7.72
N ASP A 8 -18.85 22.35 -7.24
CA ASP A 8 -17.62 22.96 -7.74
C ASP A 8 -16.90 23.71 -6.60
N PRO A 9 -15.57 23.68 -6.50
CA PRO A 9 -14.82 24.31 -5.40
C PRO A 9 -14.72 25.83 -5.50
N SER A 10 -15.12 26.47 -6.59
CA SER A 10 -14.92 27.90 -6.83
C SER A 10 -15.63 28.80 -5.80
N PHE A 11 -16.73 28.31 -5.20
CA PHE A 11 -17.48 29.05 -4.18
C PHE A 11 -16.63 29.37 -2.94
N ILE A 12 -15.62 28.54 -2.63
CA ILE A 12 -14.75 28.68 -1.45
C ILE A 12 -14.01 30.02 -1.46
N LYS A 13 -13.71 30.55 -2.65
CA LYS A 13 -12.97 31.82 -2.80
C LYS A 13 -13.72 33.04 -2.26
N ASN A 14 -15.04 32.94 -2.15
CA ASN A 14 -15.92 34.03 -1.72
C ASN A 14 -16.33 33.89 -0.24
N LEU A 15 -15.93 32.81 0.44
CA LEU A 15 -16.29 32.57 1.84
C LEU A 15 -15.43 33.43 2.77
N THR A 16 -16.07 33.94 3.81
CA THR A 16 -15.41 34.56 4.97
C THR A 16 -14.67 33.52 5.82
N ASP A 17 -13.80 33.95 6.69
CA ASP A 17 -13.06 33.02 7.56
C ASP A 17 -13.99 32.26 8.52
N ASP A 18 -15.09 32.88 9.01
CA ASP A 18 -16.10 32.22 9.83
C ASP A 18 -16.86 31.14 9.04
N GLU A 19 -17.24 31.42 7.80
CA GLU A 19 -17.88 30.45 6.91
C GLU A 19 -16.95 29.27 6.53
N LEU A 20 -15.65 29.50 6.42
CA LEU A 20 -14.67 28.45 6.21
C LEU A 20 -14.55 27.52 7.43
N VAL A 21 -14.62 28.08 8.65
CA VAL A 21 -14.65 27.30 9.89
C VAL A 21 -15.91 26.44 9.97
N GLU A 22 -17.08 27.01 9.64
CA GLU A 22 -18.34 26.27 9.57
C GLU A 22 -18.26 25.14 8.53
N LEU A 23 -17.78 25.43 7.31
CA LEU A 23 -17.58 24.42 6.25
C LEU A 23 -16.67 23.29 6.70
N SER A 24 -15.58 23.59 7.41
CA SER A 24 -14.67 22.57 7.95
C SER A 24 -15.36 21.63 8.93
N SER A 25 -16.21 22.20 9.81
CA SER A 25 -17.00 21.43 10.78
C SER A 25 -18.00 20.52 10.09
N ASP A 26 -18.72 21.06 9.08
CA ASP A 26 -19.72 20.30 8.32
C ASP A 26 -19.07 19.13 7.53
N ILE A 27 -17.92 19.37 6.88
CA ILE A 27 -17.16 18.33 6.18
C ILE A 27 -16.70 17.25 7.15
N ARG A 28 -16.18 17.60 8.33
CA ARG A 28 -15.76 16.63 9.33
C ARG A 28 -16.91 15.75 9.79
N GLN A 29 -18.03 16.37 10.16
CA GLN A 29 -19.21 15.63 10.60
C GLN A 29 -19.71 14.68 9.51
N PHE A 30 -19.79 15.17 8.27
CA PHE A 30 -20.18 14.36 7.11
C PHE A 30 -19.25 13.15 6.92
N LEU A 31 -17.93 13.34 6.96
CA LEU A 31 -16.97 12.24 6.82
C LEU A 31 -17.08 11.22 7.95
N ILE A 32 -17.23 11.67 9.21
CA ILE A 32 -17.37 10.80 10.38
C ILE A 32 -18.62 9.92 10.21
N GLU A 33 -19.75 10.49 9.79
CA GLU A 33 -21.01 9.77 9.59
C GLU A 33 -20.93 8.79 8.41
N LYS A 34 -20.42 9.21 7.26
CA LYS A 34 -20.35 8.37 6.06
C LYS A 34 -19.35 7.22 6.24
N CYS A 35 -18.15 7.50 6.74
CA CYS A 35 -17.15 6.47 6.98
C CYS A 35 -17.51 5.51 8.13
N ALA A 36 -18.42 5.89 9.05
CA ALA A 36 -18.95 4.94 10.02
C ALA A 36 -19.69 3.78 9.35
N ILE A 37 -20.31 4.03 8.19
CA ILE A 37 -21.09 3.04 7.42
C ILE A 37 -20.20 2.30 6.43
N THR A 38 -19.41 3.02 5.65
CA THR A 38 -18.62 2.44 4.52
C THR A 38 -17.22 1.99 4.92
N GLY A 39 -16.71 2.44 6.06
CA GLY A 39 -15.28 2.40 6.34
C GLY A 39 -14.53 3.47 5.55
N GLY A 40 -13.21 3.52 5.70
CA GLY A 40 -12.35 4.42 4.93
C GLY A 40 -11.10 4.89 5.66
N HIS A 41 -10.37 5.83 5.02
CA HIS A 41 -9.14 6.43 5.55
C HIS A 41 -9.46 7.68 6.39
N ILE A 42 -10.30 7.51 7.41
CA ILE A 42 -10.91 8.63 8.13
C ILE A 42 -9.87 9.49 8.88
N GLY A 43 -8.89 8.87 9.55
CA GLY A 43 -7.91 9.60 10.35
C GLY A 43 -7.08 10.59 9.53
N ALA A 44 -6.61 10.17 8.36
CA ALA A 44 -5.84 11.01 7.45
C ALA A 44 -6.68 12.17 6.91
N ASN A 45 -7.93 11.90 6.50
CA ASN A 45 -8.83 12.91 5.96
C ASN A 45 -9.22 13.97 7.00
N LEU A 46 -9.59 13.57 8.21
CA LEU A 46 -9.92 14.54 9.28
C LEU A 46 -8.76 15.49 9.60
N GLY A 47 -7.52 15.03 9.39
CA GLY A 47 -6.33 15.85 9.63
C GLY A 47 -6.09 16.95 8.60
N VAL A 48 -6.62 16.83 7.38
CA VAL A 48 -6.31 17.75 6.27
C VAL A 48 -7.50 18.57 5.77
N VAL A 49 -8.56 18.72 6.57
CA VAL A 49 -9.78 19.43 6.14
C VAL A 49 -9.47 20.89 5.81
N GLU A 50 -8.93 21.67 6.75
CA GLU A 50 -8.60 23.08 6.53
C GLU A 50 -7.52 23.24 5.48
N LEU A 51 -6.53 22.36 5.45
CA LEU A 51 -5.47 22.37 4.44
C LEU A 51 -6.06 22.22 3.03
N THR A 52 -6.92 21.22 2.79
CA THR A 52 -7.52 20.98 1.48
C THR A 52 -8.44 22.13 1.05
N ILE A 53 -9.25 22.66 1.97
CA ILE A 53 -10.09 23.86 1.70
C ILE A 53 -9.19 25.04 1.31
N SER A 54 -8.10 25.30 2.04
CA SER A 54 -7.18 26.39 1.76
C SER A 54 -6.45 26.22 0.42
N MET A 55 -6.14 24.99 0.01
CA MET A 55 -5.59 24.70 -1.31
C MET A 55 -6.58 25.07 -2.41
N HIS A 56 -7.85 24.66 -2.31
CA HIS A 56 -8.89 25.05 -3.26
C HIS A 56 -9.23 26.53 -3.23
N ARG A 57 -8.99 27.23 -2.09
CA ARG A 57 -9.11 28.69 -2.01
C ARG A 57 -7.99 29.39 -2.77
N SER A 58 -6.78 28.83 -2.74
CA SER A 58 -5.57 29.43 -3.29
C SER A 58 -5.26 29.06 -4.73
N PHE A 59 -5.63 27.86 -5.16
CA PHE A 59 -5.34 27.30 -6.48
C PHE A 59 -6.63 27.00 -7.27
N ASN A 60 -6.56 27.02 -8.60
CA ASN A 60 -7.70 26.90 -9.51
C ASN A 60 -7.79 25.49 -10.10
N SER A 61 -8.14 24.49 -9.30
CA SER A 61 -8.38 23.13 -9.81
C SER A 61 -9.62 23.12 -10.74
N PRO A 62 -9.58 22.41 -11.91
CA PRO A 62 -8.57 21.47 -12.38
C PRO A 62 -7.43 22.09 -13.22
N GLN A 63 -7.45 23.40 -13.48
CA GLN A 63 -6.39 24.07 -14.24
C GLN A 63 -5.06 23.88 -13.53
N ASP A 64 -4.98 24.31 -12.26
CA ASP A 64 -3.85 24.02 -11.39
C ASP A 64 -3.89 22.54 -10.97
N LYS A 65 -2.71 21.89 -10.93
CA LYS A 65 -2.59 20.46 -10.72
C LYS A 65 -2.38 20.14 -9.23
N LEU A 66 -3.46 19.79 -8.52
CA LEU A 66 -3.39 19.31 -7.13
C LEU A 66 -3.14 17.79 -7.14
N ILE A 67 -1.97 17.35 -6.67
CA ILE A 67 -1.53 15.95 -6.74
C ILE A 67 -1.42 15.41 -5.31
N PHE A 68 -2.23 14.42 -4.96
CA PHE A 68 -2.24 13.81 -3.64
C PHE A 68 -1.33 12.58 -3.63
N ASP A 69 -0.23 12.62 -2.85
CA ASP A 69 0.61 11.43 -2.63
C ASP A 69 -0.19 10.33 -1.93
N VAL A 70 -0.08 9.08 -2.35
CA VAL A 70 -0.97 7.96 -1.98
C VAL A 70 -2.42 8.22 -2.40
N GLY A 71 -2.98 9.38 -2.09
CA GLY A 71 -4.35 9.75 -2.44
C GLY A 71 -5.43 9.35 -1.41
N HIS A 72 -5.07 8.64 -0.35
CA HIS A 72 -6.00 8.19 0.70
C HIS A 72 -6.60 9.34 1.51
N GLN A 73 -5.99 10.53 1.51
CA GLN A 73 -6.45 11.76 2.18
C GLN A 73 -7.27 12.69 1.26
N ALA A 74 -7.73 12.22 0.11
CA ALA A 74 -8.40 13.04 -0.90
C ALA A 74 -9.93 13.12 -0.76
N TYR A 75 -10.53 12.68 0.35
CA TYR A 75 -12.00 12.68 0.51
C TYR A 75 -12.58 14.09 0.53
N ILE A 76 -11.89 15.05 1.16
CA ILE A 76 -12.28 16.45 1.16
C ILE A 76 -12.25 17.02 -0.26
N HIS A 77 -11.22 16.71 -1.02
CA HIS A 77 -11.10 17.06 -2.43
C HIS A 77 -12.29 16.49 -3.25
N LYS A 78 -12.66 15.22 -3.02
CA LYS A 78 -13.83 14.61 -3.67
C LYS A 78 -15.14 15.31 -3.31
N ILE A 79 -15.35 15.68 -2.04
CA ILE A 79 -16.54 16.44 -1.60
C ILE A 79 -16.59 17.79 -2.31
N LEU A 80 -15.51 18.56 -2.25
CA LEU A 80 -15.43 19.90 -2.81
C LEU A 80 -15.59 19.93 -4.34
N THR A 81 -15.25 18.85 -5.03
CA THR A 81 -15.30 18.71 -6.49
C THR A 81 -16.51 17.94 -6.99
N GLY A 82 -17.62 17.94 -6.22
CA GLY A 82 -18.94 17.54 -6.72
C GLY A 82 -19.33 16.08 -6.49
N ARG A 83 -18.56 15.32 -5.69
CA ARG A 83 -18.82 13.89 -5.46
C ARG A 83 -19.47 13.57 -4.10
N GLY A 84 -19.86 14.60 -3.33
CA GLY A 84 -20.44 14.42 -1.99
C GLY A 84 -21.67 13.51 -1.96
N GLU A 85 -22.55 13.59 -2.94
CA GLU A 85 -23.77 12.76 -3.05
C GLU A 85 -23.46 11.26 -3.19
N LYS A 86 -22.25 10.89 -3.64
CA LYS A 86 -21.84 9.49 -3.87
C LYS A 86 -21.17 8.84 -2.66
N PHE A 87 -20.97 9.55 -1.55
CA PHE A 87 -20.23 9.02 -0.39
C PHE A 87 -20.87 7.82 0.29
N ASP A 88 -22.17 7.59 0.09
CA ASP A 88 -22.82 6.35 0.56
C ASP A 88 -22.30 5.09 -0.16
N THR A 89 -21.63 5.27 -1.30
CA THR A 89 -21.02 4.19 -2.09
C THR A 89 -19.50 4.17 -2.01
N LEU A 90 -18.90 4.96 -1.10
CA LEU A 90 -17.44 5.04 -0.95
C LEU A 90 -16.83 3.66 -0.69
N ARG A 91 -15.86 3.27 -1.55
CA ARG A 91 -15.16 1.97 -1.50
C ARG A 91 -16.08 0.74 -1.64
N GLN A 92 -17.31 0.94 -2.10
CA GLN A 92 -18.25 -0.15 -2.38
C GLN A 92 -18.18 -0.55 -3.86
N TYR A 93 -18.55 -1.78 -4.15
CA TYR A 93 -18.59 -2.31 -5.53
C TYR A 93 -19.33 -1.37 -6.50
N LYS A 94 -18.66 -1.00 -7.59
CA LYS A 94 -19.14 -0.01 -8.59
C LYS A 94 -19.49 1.38 -8.01
N GLY A 95 -18.98 1.68 -6.82
CA GLY A 95 -19.19 2.95 -6.14
C GLY A 95 -18.02 3.93 -6.29
N LEU A 96 -17.99 4.93 -5.39
CA LEU A 96 -16.94 5.93 -5.34
C LEU A 96 -15.62 5.32 -4.84
N SER A 97 -14.52 5.54 -5.56
CA SER A 97 -13.19 5.09 -5.16
C SER A 97 -12.69 5.77 -3.88
N GLY A 98 -11.92 5.05 -3.07
CA GLY A 98 -11.20 5.60 -1.92
C GLY A 98 -9.95 6.41 -2.28
N PHE A 99 -9.59 6.48 -3.56
CA PHE A 99 -8.44 7.21 -4.10
C PHE A 99 -8.87 8.11 -5.26
N PRO A 100 -8.07 9.13 -5.65
CA PRO A 100 -8.34 9.91 -6.86
C PRO A 100 -8.43 9.01 -8.09
N LYS A 101 -9.38 9.30 -8.99
CA LYS A 101 -9.61 8.58 -10.23
C LYS A 101 -9.89 9.55 -11.38
N LEU A 102 -9.12 9.45 -12.46
CA LEU A 102 -9.26 10.30 -13.65
C LEU A 102 -10.64 10.20 -14.30
N ASN A 103 -11.26 9.03 -14.23
CA ASN A 103 -12.60 8.80 -14.79
C ASN A 103 -13.74 9.28 -13.88
N GLU A 104 -13.48 9.61 -12.62
CA GLU A 104 -14.48 10.14 -11.69
C GLU A 104 -14.64 11.67 -11.80
N SER A 105 -13.54 12.39 -12.06
CA SER A 105 -13.54 13.85 -12.06
C SER A 105 -12.35 14.44 -12.81
N PRO A 106 -12.52 15.54 -13.59
CA PRO A 106 -11.40 16.26 -14.19
C PRO A 106 -10.47 16.91 -13.15
N HIS A 107 -10.90 17.03 -11.90
CA HIS A 107 -10.10 17.56 -10.80
C HIS A 107 -9.08 16.53 -10.27
N ASP A 108 -9.27 15.25 -10.53
CA ASP A 108 -8.32 14.18 -10.21
C ASP A 108 -7.29 14.08 -11.34
N VAL A 109 -6.17 14.77 -11.21
CA VAL A 109 -5.16 14.92 -12.27
C VAL A 109 -4.09 13.82 -12.24
N TRP A 110 -4.08 13.00 -11.19
CA TRP A 110 -3.15 11.89 -10.98
C TRP A 110 -3.79 10.82 -10.13
N GLU A 111 -3.73 9.58 -10.58
CA GLU A 111 -4.16 8.41 -9.81
C GLU A 111 -2.98 7.87 -8.99
N ALA A 112 -3.22 7.52 -7.75
CA ALA A 112 -2.23 6.97 -6.84
C ALA A 112 -2.87 5.96 -5.88
N GLY A 113 -2.05 5.25 -5.16
CA GLY A 113 -2.38 4.27 -4.11
C GLY A 113 -1.10 3.92 -3.35
N HIS A 114 0.04 3.94 -4.06
CA HIS A 114 1.36 3.79 -3.47
C HIS A 114 1.98 5.15 -3.15
N SER A 115 2.75 5.21 -2.06
CA SER A 115 3.39 6.45 -1.58
C SER A 115 4.59 6.88 -2.41
N SER A 116 5.02 8.13 -2.22
CA SER A 116 6.31 8.68 -2.66
C SER A 116 6.44 8.92 -4.18
N THR A 117 5.33 8.85 -4.93
CA THR A 117 5.33 9.04 -6.40
C THR A 117 4.92 10.44 -6.84
N SER A 118 4.25 11.20 -5.97
CA SER A 118 3.64 12.49 -6.32
C SER A 118 4.64 13.53 -6.80
N LEU A 119 5.83 13.61 -6.20
CA LEU A 119 6.86 14.57 -6.58
C LEU A 119 7.41 14.29 -7.98
N SER A 120 7.60 13.01 -8.33
CA SER A 120 8.04 12.62 -9.67
C SER A 120 6.97 12.90 -10.73
N ALA A 121 5.69 12.66 -10.41
CA ALA A 121 4.58 13.04 -11.29
C ALA A 121 4.51 14.57 -11.45
N ALA A 122 4.65 15.30 -10.35
CA ALA A 122 4.58 16.77 -10.34
C ALA A 122 5.68 17.42 -11.16
N ILE A 123 6.95 16.99 -11.04
CA ILE A 123 8.02 17.53 -11.89
C ILE A 123 7.76 17.24 -13.36
N GLY A 124 7.22 16.05 -13.70
CA GLY A 124 6.82 15.73 -15.06
C GLY A 124 5.76 16.70 -15.61
N MET A 125 4.71 16.99 -14.81
CA MET A 125 3.67 17.95 -15.19
C MET A 125 4.21 19.38 -15.30
N ALA A 126 5.07 19.82 -14.39
CA ALA A 126 5.68 21.13 -14.43
C ALA A 126 6.60 21.30 -15.65
N LYS A 127 7.38 20.28 -16.01
CA LYS A 127 8.18 20.30 -17.24
C LYS A 127 7.33 20.34 -18.49
N ALA A 128 6.20 19.60 -18.52
CA ALA A 128 5.25 19.68 -19.63
C ALA A 128 4.69 21.10 -19.80
N ARG A 129 4.23 21.72 -18.69
CA ARG A 129 3.79 23.12 -18.65
C ARG A 129 4.84 24.06 -19.25
N ASP A 130 6.09 23.95 -18.77
CA ASP A 130 7.18 24.85 -19.17
C ASP A 130 7.51 24.69 -20.67
N ILE A 131 7.54 23.46 -21.19
CA ILE A 131 7.81 23.16 -22.61
C ILE A 131 6.67 23.67 -23.51
N LEU A 132 5.42 23.51 -23.06
CA LEU A 132 4.24 23.94 -23.83
C LEU A 132 3.95 25.44 -23.69
N GLY A 133 4.63 26.15 -22.78
CA GLY A 133 4.39 27.57 -22.49
C GLY A 133 3.03 27.81 -21.85
N GLU A 134 2.51 26.83 -21.11
CA GLU A 134 1.26 26.95 -20.36
C GLU A 134 1.49 27.63 -19.00
N ASP A 135 0.43 28.15 -18.41
CA ASP A 135 0.48 28.89 -17.15
C ASP A 135 -0.51 28.26 -16.14
N TYR A 136 -0.02 27.34 -15.33
CA TYR A 136 -0.76 26.73 -14.21
C TYR A 136 0.18 26.31 -13.08
N ASP A 137 -0.31 26.32 -11.87
CA ASP A 137 0.41 25.86 -10.69
C ASP A 137 0.43 24.32 -10.62
N VAL A 138 1.55 23.75 -10.16
CA VAL A 138 1.68 22.31 -9.85
C VAL A 138 1.95 22.15 -8.36
N VAL A 139 1.01 21.48 -7.67
CA VAL A 139 0.96 21.46 -6.20
C VAL A 139 0.83 20.02 -5.69
N PRO A 140 1.94 19.28 -5.55
CA PRO A 140 1.94 17.98 -4.89
C PRO A 140 1.81 18.13 -3.38
N ILE A 141 0.96 17.26 -2.78
CA ILE A 141 0.78 17.13 -1.34
C ILE A 141 1.36 15.79 -0.91
N ILE A 142 2.41 15.82 -0.09
CA ILE A 142 3.11 14.63 0.37
C ILE A 142 3.17 14.61 1.90
N GLY A 143 2.93 13.44 2.51
CA GLY A 143 3.09 13.24 3.94
C GLY A 143 4.57 13.09 4.35
N ASP A 144 4.87 13.42 5.60
CA ASP A 144 6.21 13.30 6.18
C ASP A 144 6.76 11.85 6.12
N GLY A 145 5.90 10.84 6.32
CA GLY A 145 6.27 9.43 6.14
C GLY A 145 6.61 9.09 4.68
N ALA A 146 5.80 9.54 3.72
CA ALA A 146 6.01 9.29 2.30
C ALA A 146 7.25 10.02 1.74
N LEU A 147 7.61 11.18 2.32
CA LEU A 147 8.80 11.95 1.91
C LEU A 147 10.11 11.20 2.21
N THR A 148 10.10 10.24 3.14
CA THR A 148 11.28 9.41 3.44
C THR A 148 11.56 8.33 2.40
N GLY A 149 10.63 8.08 1.48
CA GLY A 149 10.80 7.10 0.40
C GLY A 149 11.88 7.51 -0.60
N GLY A 150 12.66 6.55 -1.11
CA GLY A 150 13.79 6.80 -2.02
C GLY A 150 13.40 7.61 -3.25
N MET A 151 12.30 7.26 -3.92
CA MET A 151 11.82 7.98 -5.11
C MET A 151 11.46 9.45 -4.81
N ALA A 152 10.90 9.75 -3.64
CA ALA A 152 10.62 11.13 -3.23
C ALA A 152 11.92 11.93 -3.06
N LEU A 153 12.97 11.33 -2.49
CA LEU A 153 14.29 11.96 -2.34
C LEU A 153 14.98 12.15 -3.69
N GLU A 154 14.88 11.20 -4.61
CA GLU A 154 15.35 11.34 -5.99
C GLU A 154 14.66 12.51 -6.71
N ALA A 155 13.34 12.63 -6.54
CA ALA A 155 12.57 13.75 -7.10
C ALA A 155 12.99 15.09 -6.50
N LEU A 156 13.15 15.20 -5.16
CA LEU A 156 13.62 16.43 -4.51
C LEU A 156 15.00 16.86 -5.03
N ASN A 157 15.93 15.92 -5.20
CA ASN A 157 17.24 16.18 -5.77
C ASN A 157 17.14 16.77 -7.19
N HIS A 158 16.28 16.21 -8.04
CA HIS A 158 16.06 16.69 -9.41
C HIS A 158 15.34 18.06 -9.42
N ILE A 159 14.27 18.24 -8.63
CA ILE A 159 13.51 19.49 -8.52
C ILE A 159 14.43 20.65 -8.13
N GLY A 160 15.26 20.43 -7.11
CA GLY A 160 16.17 21.45 -6.61
C GLY A 160 17.31 21.80 -7.60
N HIS A 161 17.84 20.81 -8.31
CA HIS A 161 18.86 21.01 -9.36
C HIS A 161 18.32 21.87 -10.51
N ASP A 162 17.16 21.49 -11.03
CA ASP A 162 16.52 22.14 -12.18
C ASP A 162 15.79 23.46 -11.82
N LYS A 163 15.62 23.71 -10.53
CA LYS A 163 14.84 24.84 -10.00
C LYS A 163 13.45 24.94 -10.61
N THR A 164 12.82 23.78 -10.80
CA THR A 164 11.48 23.68 -11.41
C THR A 164 10.45 24.38 -10.54
N ASP A 165 9.72 25.32 -11.12
CA ASP A 165 8.71 26.11 -10.40
C ASP A 165 7.51 25.26 -10.03
N MET A 166 7.30 25.07 -8.72
CA MET A 166 6.18 24.33 -8.12
C MET A 166 6.07 24.58 -6.62
N THR A 167 4.88 24.36 -6.07
CA THR A 167 4.63 24.46 -4.63
C THR A 167 4.43 23.06 -4.03
N ILE A 168 5.41 22.52 -3.32
CA ILE A 168 5.32 21.25 -2.60
C ILE A 168 4.68 21.48 -1.23
N VAL A 169 3.58 20.82 -0.92
CA VAL A 169 2.94 20.85 0.39
C VAL A 169 3.39 19.64 1.20
N LEU A 170 4.23 19.86 2.20
CA LEU A 170 4.63 18.82 3.15
C LEU A 170 3.64 18.80 4.30
N ASN A 171 2.80 17.78 4.36
CA ASN A 171 1.86 17.53 5.45
C ASN A 171 2.53 16.70 6.55
N ASP A 172 2.91 17.33 7.64
CA ASP A 172 3.57 16.71 8.79
C ASP A 172 2.58 16.47 9.93
N ASN A 173 2.32 15.21 10.25
CA ASN A 173 1.46 14.78 11.34
C ASN A 173 2.08 13.68 12.24
N GLU A 174 3.38 13.43 12.12
CA GLU A 174 4.16 12.42 12.86
C GLU A 174 3.82 10.95 12.57
N MET A 175 2.91 10.71 11.65
CA MET A 175 2.39 9.36 11.42
C MET A 175 2.29 9.05 9.93
N SER A 176 2.80 7.89 9.56
CA SER A 176 2.41 7.19 8.34
C SER A 176 1.17 6.30 8.65
N ILE A 177 1.26 5.01 8.50
CA ILE A 177 0.28 4.06 9.04
C ILE A 177 0.47 3.98 10.56
N ALA A 178 1.68 3.69 11.01
CA ALA A 178 2.16 3.76 12.38
C ALA A 178 2.97 5.05 12.63
N PRO A 179 3.45 5.31 13.86
CA PRO A 179 4.41 6.39 14.11
C PRO A 179 5.63 6.25 13.19
N ASN A 180 6.06 7.36 12.60
CA ASN A 180 7.19 7.36 11.69
C ASN A 180 8.49 6.96 12.37
N VAL A 181 9.36 6.27 11.63
CA VAL A 181 10.68 5.83 12.10
C VAL A 181 11.81 6.50 11.32
N GLY A 182 13.01 6.46 11.86
CA GLY A 182 14.23 6.90 11.18
C GLY A 182 14.68 8.32 11.49
N ALA A 183 15.87 8.68 10.96
CA ALA A 183 16.53 9.94 11.25
C ALA A 183 15.78 11.17 10.71
N MET A 184 15.12 11.05 9.57
CA MET A 184 14.34 12.14 8.99
C MET A 184 13.13 12.50 9.86
N HIS A 185 12.45 11.49 10.44
CA HIS A 185 11.38 11.74 11.40
C HIS A 185 11.87 12.57 12.60
N ASN A 186 13.04 12.20 13.16
CA ASN A 186 13.66 12.97 14.26
C ASN A 186 14.03 14.39 13.81
N MET A 187 14.43 14.57 12.57
CA MET A 187 14.69 15.88 11.98
C MET A 187 13.41 16.74 11.94
N PHE A 188 12.30 16.22 11.43
CA PHE A 188 11.00 16.93 11.43
C PHE A 188 10.50 17.20 12.84
N GLY A 189 10.68 16.28 13.81
CA GLY A 189 10.35 16.49 15.22
C GLY A 189 11.02 17.72 15.85
N ARG A 190 12.28 17.98 15.49
CA ARG A 190 13.01 19.20 15.94
C ARG A 190 12.43 20.48 15.34
N LEU A 191 11.88 20.44 14.13
CA LEU A 191 11.20 21.59 13.50
C LEU A 191 9.96 22.02 14.26
N ARG A 192 9.14 21.06 14.65
CA ARG A 192 7.87 21.30 15.35
C ARG A 192 8.05 21.94 16.72
N THR A 193 9.10 21.53 17.44
CA THR A 193 9.35 22.02 18.82
C THR A 193 9.90 23.44 18.86
N ASN A 194 10.37 24.01 17.75
CA ASN A 194 11.05 25.29 17.70
C ASN A 194 10.14 26.45 17.22
N GLN A 195 8.94 26.57 17.83
CA GLN A 195 7.97 27.66 17.55
C GLN A 195 8.50 29.07 17.73
N ASN A 196 9.64 29.25 18.43
CA ASN A 196 10.27 30.55 18.64
C ASN A 196 11.08 31.08 17.45
N TYR A 197 11.27 30.27 16.40
CA TYR A 197 12.10 30.63 15.25
C TYR A 197 11.52 31.79 14.42
N ASN A 198 10.24 31.72 14.08
CA ASN A 198 9.59 32.76 13.27
C ASN A 198 9.51 34.11 14.05
N ARG A 199 9.37 34.09 15.37
CA ARG A 199 9.43 35.28 16.21
C ARG A 199 10.86 35.85 16.29
N ALA A 200 11.87 35.01 16.45
CA ALA A 200 13.27 35.43 16.54
C ALA A 200 13.80 36.02 15.22
N LYS A 201 13.37 35.50 14.04
CA LYS A 201 13.79 36.04 12.72
C LYS A 201 13.30 37.48 12.49
N VAL A 202 12.05 37.75 12.86
CA VAL A 202 11.47 39.10 12.76
C VAL A 202 12.10 40.08 13.78
N ASP A 203 12.40 39.62 14.99
CA ASP A 203 13.00 40.46 16.05
C ASP A 203 14.48 40.74 15.80
N ILE A 204 15.26 39.85 15.21
CA ILE A 204 16.69 40.05 14.92
C ILE A 204 16.89 41.06 13.79
N ASP A 205 16.13 41.00 12.70
CA ASP A 205 16.20 42.00 11.62
C ASP A 205 15.72 43.38 12.08
N GLY A 206 14.69 43.41 12.94
CA GLY A 206 14.21 44.63 13.58
C GLY A 206 15.16 45.22 14.65
N PHE A 207 15.94 44.37 15.33
CA PHE A 207 16.90 44.77 16.34
C PHE A 207 18.21 45.26 15.72
N LEU A 208 18.73 44.57 14.69
CA LEU A 208 19.95 44.95 13.97
C LEU A 208 19.80 46.26 13.20
N SER A 209 18.60 46.59 12.71
CA SER A 209 18.32 47.83 12.01
C SER A 209 18.28 49.08 12.97
N LYS A 210 18.17 48.87 14.27
CA LYS A 210 18.06 49.94 15.30
C LYS A 210 19.37 50.26 16.02
N LEU A 211 20.47 49.53 15.72
CA LEU A 211 21.77 49.79 16.37
C LEU A 211 22.59 50.85 15.64
N PRO A 212 23.11 51.89 16.32
CA PRO A 212 24.00 52.87 15.70
C PRO A 212 25.36 52.23 15.37
N GLY A 213 25.72 52.19 14.10
CA GLY A 213 27.02 51.65 13.62
C GLY A 213 26.93 50.32 12.90
N GLY A 214 25.76 49.83 12.48
CA GLY A 214 25.47 48.51 11.94
C GLY A 214 26.23 48.10 10.67
N HIS A 215 26.93 48.98 9.96
CA HIS A 215 27.64 48.63 8.73
C HIS A 215 29.00 47.96 8.94
N LYS A 216 29.64 48.05 10.12
CA LYS A 216 30.90 47.34 10.43
C LYS A 216 30.70 46.02 11.20
N LEU A 217 29.50 45.78 11.69
CA LEU A 217 29.14 44.52 12.36
C LEU A 217 28.51 43.49 11.44
N ARG A 218 28.25 43.82 10.17
CA ARG A 218 27.58 42.98 9.20
C ARG A 218 28.33 41.67 8.92
N ASP A 219 29.64 41.74 8.71
CA ASP A 219 30.47 40.55 8.41
C ASP A 219 30.64 39.60 9.62
N SER A 220 30.57 40.14 10.83
CA SER A 220 30.58 39.33 12.07
C SER A 220 29.18 38.85 12.44
N ALA A 221 28.16 39.65 12.16
CA ALA A 221 26.76 39.28 12.34
C ALA A 221 26.33 38.19 11.34
N ASP A 222 26.84 38.21 10.11
CA ASP A 222 26.58 37.15 9.12
C ASP A 222 27.19 35.81 9.57
N ARG A 223 28.38 35.79 10.17
CA ARG A 223 28.96 34.55 10.75
C ARG A 223 28.22 34.06 12.00
N ILE A 224 27.69 34.96 12.81
CA ILE A 224 26.85 34.61 13.96
C ILE A 224 25.45 34.19 13.49
N LYS A 225 24.93 34.84 12.44
CA LYS A 225 23.69 34.49 11.76
C LYS A 225 23.79 33.11 11.13
N ASP A 226 24.91 32.78 10.47
CA ASP A 226 25.18 31.47 9.93
C ASP A 226 25.35 30.42 11.02
N SER A 227 26.02 30.72 12.14
CA SER A 227 26.15 29.80 13.28
C SER A 227 24.83 29.58 14.00
N LEU A 228 23.99 30.61 14.14
CA LEU A 228 22.62 30.48 14.64
C LEU A 228 21.69 29.79 13.64
N LYS A 229 21.91 29.98 12.33
CA LYS A 229 21.23 29.27 11.26
C LYS A 229 21.47 27.74 11.34
N TYR A 230 22.70 27.32 11.65
CA TYR A 230 23.05 25.92 11.92
C TYR A 230 22.43 25.33 13.20
N LEU A 231 22.06 26.15 14.16
CA LEU A 231 21.35 25.73 15.38
C LEU A 231 19.82 25.58 15.18
N VAL A 232 19.30 26.07 14.04
CA VAL A 232 17.86 26.09 13.72
C VAL A 232 17.55 25.28 12.44
N VAL A 233 18.22 24.32 12.22
CA VAL A 233 18.76 23.43 11.20
C VAL A 233 17.77 22.65 10.31
N THR A 234 16.49 22.93 10.12
CA THR A 234 15.74 21.96 9.29
C THR A 234 15.24 22.51 7.94
N GLY A 235 14.95 23.79 7.84
CA GLY A 235 14.75 24.43 6.52
C GLY A 235 16.00 24.36 5.66
N VAL A 236 17.19 24.34 6.30
CA VAL A 236 18.49 24.23 5.64
C VAL A 236 18.60 22.97 4.75
N PHE A 237 18.03 21.83 5.14
CA PHE A 237 18.08 20.64 4.27
C PHE A 237 17.45 20.90 2.89
N PHE A 238 16.28 21.49 2.86
CA PHE A 238 15.61 21.82 1.59
C PHE A 238 16.29 22.98 0.85
N GLU A 239 16.76 23.97 1.59
CA GLU A 239 17.47 25.13 1.02
C GLU A 239 18.81 24.73 0.39
N GLU A 240 19.55 23.80 0.99
CA GLU A 240 20.78 23.23 0.42
C GLU A 240 20.51 22.38 -0.85
N LEU A 241 19.33 21.77 -0.95
CA LEU A 241 18.87 21.15 -2.19
C LEU A 241 18.43 22.16 -3.25
N GLY A 242 18.35 23.45 -2.92
CA GLY A 242 17.89 24.50 -3.85
C GLY A 242 16.37 24.75 -3.82
N ILE A 243 15.66 24.20 -2.83
CA ILE A 243 14.22 24.33 -2.65
C ILE A 243 13.96 25.33 -1.51
N LYS A 244 13.17 26.38 -1.76
CA LYS A 244 12.84 27.36 -0.73
C LYS A 244 11.89 26.76 0.29
N TYR A 245 12.10 27.10 1.57
CA TYR A 245 11.32 26.59 2.68
C TYR A 245 10.41 27.67 3.29
N VAL A 246 9.12 27.37 3.40
CA VAL A 246 8.09 28.20 4.05
C VAL A 246 7.45 27.38 5.16
N GLY A 247 7.52 27.85 6.39
CA GLY A 247 6.92 27.16 7.53
C GLY A 247 7.88 27.00 8.72
N PRO A 248 7.53 26.15 9.71
CA PRO A 248 6.28 25.40 9.76
C PRO A 248 5.06 26.28 10.03
N VAL A 249 3.90 25.95 9.42
CA VAL A 249 2.63 26.66 9.60
C VAL A 249 1.57 25.74 10.22
N ASP A 250 0.62 26.32 10.97
CA ASP A 250 -0.51 25.58 11.51
C ASP A 250 -1.49 25.22 10.38
N GLY A 251 -1.57 23.93 10.04
CA GLY A 251 -2.47 23.39 9.02
C GLY A 251 -3.97 23.45 9.35
N HIS A 252 -4.31 23.96 10.52
CA HIS A 252 -5.68 24.17 10.97
C HIS A 252 -6.06 25.64 11.11
N ASN A 253 -5.16 26.55 10.73
CA ASN A 253 -5.37 28.00 10.73
C ASN A 253 -5.46 28.52 9.29
N PHE A 254 -6.64 28.99 8.88
CA PHE A 254 -6.87 29.50 7.53
C PHE A 254 -6.02 30.72 7.16
N ASN A 255 -5.70 31.59 8.13
CA ASN A 255 -4.87 32.77 7.88
C ASN A 255 -3.41 32.39 7.66
N ASP A 256 -2.86 31.47 8.48
CA ASP A 256 -1.49 30.98 8.34
C ASP A 256 -1.32 30.24 6.99
N LEU A 257 -2.27 29.39 6.62
CA LEU A 257 -2.27 28.68 5.34
C LEU A 257 -2.37 29.64 4.15
N LYS A 258 -3.25 30.65 4.23
CA LYS A 258 -3.39 31.67 3.18
C LYS A 258 -2.08 32.43 2.97
N GLU A 259 -1.46 32.94 4.06
CA GLU A 259 -0.19 33.66 3.99
C GLU A 259 0.93 32.79 3.41
N ALA A 260 0.99 31.51 3.79
CA ALA A 260 1.98 30.57 3.28
C ALA A 260 1.83 30.32 1.78
N PHE A 261 0.60 30.09 1.29
CA PHE A 261 0.36 29.88 -0.15
C PHE A 261 0.54 31.15 -0.96
N GLU A 262 0.13 32.32 -0.46
CA GLU A 262 0.44 33.59 -1.10
C GLU A 262 1.95 33.87 -1.16
N THR A 263 2.70 33.47 -0.14
CA THR A 263 4.16 33.58 -0.11
C THR A 263 4.81 32.63 -1.12
N SER A 264 4.36 31.37 -1.18
CA SER A 264 4.89 30.40 -2.14
C SER A 264 4.73 30.87 -3.59
N LYS A 265 3.60 31.45 -3.94
CA LYS A 265 3.32 31.98 -5.30
C LYS A 265 4.17 33.19 -5.70
N ARG A 266 4.77 33.91 -4.74
CA ARG A 266 5.67 35.04 -5.02
C ARG A 266 7.12 34.63 -5.20
N ILE A 267 7.46 33.40 -4.87
CA ILE A 267 8.82 32.86 -4.95
C ILE A 267 8.99 32.17 -6.30
N ASN A 268 9.95 32.60 -7.09
CA ASN A 268 10.32 31.90 -8.32
C ASN A 268 11.11 30.63 -8.01
N GLY A 269 10.74 29.51 -8.64
CA GLY A 269 11.36 28.21 -8.45
C GLY A 269 10.66 27.35 -7.35
N PRO A 270 11.23 26.21 -7.00
CA PRO A 270 10.57 25.25 -6.13
C PRO A 270 10.48 25.75 -4.69
N VAL A 271 9.28 25.59 -4.12
CA VAL A 271 8.98 25.96 -2.73
C VAL A 271 8.38 24.77 -2.01
N ILE A 272 8.84 24.50 -0.79
CA ILE A 272 8.18 23.56 0.12
C ILE A 272 7.46 24.34 1.21
N VAL A 273 6.15 24.16 1.31
CA VAL A 273 5.30 24.69 2.38
C VAL A 273 5.11 23.56 3.41
N HIS A 274 5.77 23.71 4.55
CA HIS A 274 5.70 22.74 5.64
C HIS A 274 4.50 23.04 6.54
N VAL A 275 3.53 22.14 6.54
CA VAL A 275 2.24 22.29 7.23
C VAL A 275 2.13 21.25 8.34
N ILE A 276 1.90 21.68 9.56
CA ILE A 276 1.70 20.81 10.72
C ILE A 276 0.20 20.55 10.87
N THR A 277 -0.20 19.27 10.85
CA THR A 277 -1.58 18.87 11.04
C THR A 277 -1.74 17.84 12.16
N LYS A 278 -2.98 17.61 12.60
CA LYS A 278 -3.32 16.60 13.60
C LYS A 278 -4.20 15.54 12.97
N LYS A 279 -3.65 14.33 12.81
CA LYS A 279 -4.39 13.17 12.30
C LYS A 279 -5.64 12.90 13.17
N GLY A 280 -6.79 12.66 12.54
CA GLY A 280 -8.04 12.37 13.25
C GLY A 280 -8.75 13.57 13.90
N LYS A 281 -8.30 14.83 13.64
CA LYS A 281 -8.84 16.05 14.26
C LYS A 281 -10.37 16.13 14.22
N GLY A 282 -10.96 16.43 15.39
CA GLY A 282 -12.40 16.60 15.56
C GLY A 282 -13.16 15.31 15.87
N TYR A 283 -12.47 14.14 15.89
CA TYR A 283 -13.07 12.87 16.30
C TYR A 283 -12.20 12.17 17.34
N ARG A 284 -12.63 12.22 18.61
CA ARG A 284 -11.83 11.75 19.76
C ARG A 284 -11.21 10.36 19.62
N PRO A 285 -11.95 9.32 19.11
CA PRO A 285 -11.35 8.00 18.92
C PRO A 285 -10.16 8.02 17.94
N ALA A 286 -10.24 8.80 16.85
CA ALA A 286 -9.17 8.92 15.87
C ALA A 286 -8.01 9.83 16.34
N GLU A 287 -8.31 10.91 17.10
CA GLU A 287 -7.29 11.80 17.66
C GLU A 287 -6.39 11.12 18.69
N ASN A 288 -6.92 10.15 19.43
CA ASN A 288 -6.21 9.43 20.48
C ASN A 288 -5.51 8.16 19.95
N ASP A 289 -5.56 7.92 18.66
CA ASP A 289 -4.92 6.76 18.03
C ASP A 289 -3.39 6.89 18.06
N LYS A 290 -2.74 5.97 18.78
CA LYS A 290 -1.28 5.93 18.92
C LYS A 290 -0.61 4.87 18.06
N ILE A 291 -1.41 3.98 17.46
CA ILE A 291 -0.89 2.78 16.76
C ILE A 291 -1.26 2.74 15.27
N GLY A 292 -2.10 3.67 14.80
CA GLY A 292 -2.49 3.75 13.39
C GLY A 292 -3.75 2.98 13.01
N THR A 293 -4.58 2.58 13.96
CA THR A 293 -5.86 1.89 13.71
C THR A 293 -6.78 2.71 12.81
N TRP A 294 -6.78 4.04 12.98
CA TRP A 294 -7.62 4.99 12.23
C TRP A 294 -7.02 5.43 10.90
N HIS A 295 -5.92 4.82 10.48
CA HIS A 295 -5.39 5.05 9.13
C HIS A 295 -6.35 4.54 8.04
N GLY A 296 -6.84 3.30 8.19
CA GLY A 296 -7.81 2.71 7.28
C GLY A 296 -8.57 1.58 7.98
N LEU A 297 -9.87 1.71 8.11
CA LEU A 297 -10.71 0.75 8.83
C LEU A 297 -12.02 0.47 8.09
N GLY A 298 -12.65 -0.65 8.48
CA GLY A 298 -14.01 -1.00 8.07
C GLY A 298 -15.06 -0.16 8.81
N PRO A 299 -16.34 -0.48 8.66
CA PRO A 299 -17.44 0.16 9.39
C PRO A 299 -17.23 0.17 10.90
N TYR A 300 -17.71 1.23 11.57
CA TYR A 300 -17.55 1.41 13.02
C TYR A 300 -18.79 2.08 13.64
N LYS A 301 -18.93 1.92 14.96
CA LYS A 301 -19.99 2.59 15.73
C LYS A 301 -19.62 4.05 15.94
N LEU A 302 -20.50 4.96 15.54
CA LEU A 302 -20.26 6.40 15.53
C LEU A 302 -19.91 6.94 16.95
N GLU A 303 -20.60 6.48 17.97
CA GLU A 303 -20.49 7.00 19.34
C GLU A 303 -19.21 6.53 20.04
N THR A 304 -18.77 5.30 19.78
CA THR A 304 -17.65 4.67 20.52
C THR A 304 -16.37 4.56 19.71
N GLY A 305 -16.48 4.58 18.38
CA GLY A 305 -15.37 4.28 17.48
C GLY A 305 -15.02 2.79 17.39
N GLU A 306 -15.79 1.91 18.04
CA GLU A 306 -15.56 0.47 17.95
C GLU A 306 -15.84 -0.05 16.55
N GLN A 307 -14.87 -0.76 15.96
CA GLN A 307 -15.07 -1.42 14.67
C GLN A 307 -16.16 -2.48 14.75
N VAL A 308 -16.99 -2.55 13.73
CA VAL A 308 -17.94 -3.65 13.55
C VAL A 308 -17.14 -4.89 13.19
N LYS A 309 -17.02 -5.81 14.15
CA LYS A 309 -16.27 -7.06 13.96
C LYS A 309 -17.05 -8.01 13.07
N GLY A 310 -16.35 -8.67 12.14
CA GLY A 310 -16.89 -9.82 11.43
C GLY A 310 -17.21 -10.99 12.37
N SER A 311 -17.99 -11.95 11.92
CA SER A 311 -18.43 -13.11 12.69
C SER A 311 -17.37 -14.21 12.85
N SER A 312 -16.29 -14.17 12.09
CA SER A 312 -15.25 -15.20 12.11
C SER A 312 -14.51 -15.23 13.46
N LYS A 313 -14.35 -16.43 14.00
CA LYS A 313 -13.54 -16.70 15.20
C LYS A 313 -12.12 -17.16 14.84
N ALA A 314 -11.87 -17.49 13.56
CA ALA A 314 -10.56 -17.92 13.11
C ALA A 314 -9.55 -16.76 13.21
N PRO A 315 -8.26 -17.02 13.48
CA PRO A 315 -7.23 -16.01 13.51
C PRO A 315 -7.01 -15.40 12.13
N ALA A 316 -6.54 -14.15 12.08
CA ALA A 316 -6.13 -13.53 10.82
C ALA A 316 -4.88 -14.24 10.26
N TRP A 317 -4.78 -14.36 8.94
CA TRP A 317 -3.59 -14.94 8.28
C TRP A 317 -2.28 -14.28 8.73
N SER A 318 -2.25 -12.95 8.77
CA SER A 318 -1.08 -12.20 9.25
C SER A 318 -0.70 -12.55 10.69
N GLN A 319 -1.68 -12.90 11.56
CA GLN A 319 -1.42 -13.32 12.94
C GLN A 319 -0.78 -14.70 12.99
N ILE A 320 -1.25 -15.65 12.16
CA ILE A 320 -0.70 -17.00 12.08
C ILE A 320 0.77 -16.94 11.67
N PHE A 321 1.08 -16.15 10.63
CA PHE A 321 2.45 -15.98 10.15
C PHE A 321 3.34 -15.33 11.21
N SER A 322 2.89 -14.21 11.80
CA SER A 322 3.65 -13.51 12.83
C SER A 322 3.93 -14.37 14.07
N ASP A 323 2.90 -15.03 14.62
CA ASP A 323 3.07 -15.88 15.82
C ASP A 323 3.99 -17.07 15.55
N THR A 324 3.89 -17.67 14.36
CA THR A 324 4.75 -18.80 13.97
C THR A 324 6.22 -18.37 13.84
N VAL A 325 6.48 -17.27 13.11
CA VAL A 325 7.84 -16.74 12.95
C VAL A 325 8.42 -16.29 14.30
N GLN A 326 7.60 -15.66 15.15
CA GLN A 326 8.04 -15.28 16.49
C GLN A 326 8.45 -16.50 17.32
N SER A 327 7.66 -17.58 17.28
CA SER A 327 8.00 -18.80 18.03
C SER A 327 9.32 -19.43 17.60
N PHE A 328 9.70 -19.28 16.33
CA PHE A 328 11.01 -19.69 15.82
C PHE A 328 12.12 -18.75 16.29
N ALA A 329 11.90 -17.43 16.19
CA ALA A 329 12.88 -16.41 16.57
C ALA A 329 13.20 -16.42 18.08
N GLU A 330 12.26 -16.79 18.94
CA GLU A 330 12.48 -17.00 20.38
C GLU A 330 13.55 -18.07 20.66
N ASN A 331 13.72 -19.03 19.75
CA ASN A 331 14.66 -20.14 19.88
C ASN A 331 15.87 -20.07 18.93
N ASP A 332 15.81 -19.22 17.89
CA ASP A 332 16.88 -19.07 16.91
C ASP A 332 17.18 -17.58 16.66
N LYS A 333 18.30 -17.09 17.20
CA LYS A 333 18.74 -15.69 17.04
C LYS A 333 19.07 -15.30 15.60
N HIS A 334 19.20 -16.26 14.68
CA HIS A 334 19.45 -15.97 13.29
C HIS A 334 18.17 -15.50 12.57
N ILE A 335 16.99 -15.79 13.13
CA ILE A 335 15.71 -15.37 12.55
C ILE A 335 15.42 -13.93 12.97
N VAL A 336 15.23 -13.07 11.98
CA VAL A 336 14.89 -11.65 12.18
C VAL A 336 13.70 -11.28 11.32
N ALA A 337 12.87 -10.36 11.80
CA ALA A 337 11.71 -9.86 11.06
C ALA A 337 11.93 -8.44 10.56
N ILE A 338 11.61 -8.19 9.30
CA ILE A 338 11.72 -6.88 8.63
C ILE A 338 10.35 -6.51 8.07
N THR A 339 9.93 -5.26 8.26
CA THR A 339 8.70 -4.76 7.62
C THR A 339 8.87 -3.30 7.19
N PRO A 340 8.37 -2.90 6.01
CA PRO A 340 8.37 -1.51 5.58
C PRO A 340 7.12 -0.77 6.10
N ALA A 341 7.21 -0.14 7.28
CA ALA A 341 6.18 0.67 7.94
C ALA A 341 4.86 -0.06 8.26
N MET A 342 4.86 -1.40 8.31
CA MET A 342 3.64 -2.20 8.43
C MET A 342 3.58 -3.11 9.68
N PRO A 343 4.13 -2.74 10.86
CA PRO A 343 4.16 -3.65 12.01
C PRO A 343 2.75 -4.04 12.50
N VAL A 344 1.80 -3.11 12.45
CA VAL A 344 0.39 -3.35 12.85
C VAL A 344 -0.33 -4.22 11.81
N GLY A 345 -0.15 -3.89 10.53
CA GLY A 345 -0.79 -4.61 9.42
C GLY A 345 -0.33 -6.06 9.32
N SER A 346 0.96 -6.31 9.47
CA SER A 346 1.59 -7.64 9.47
C SER A 346 1.54 -8.34 10.82
N LYS A 347 0.88 -7.76 11.84
CA LYS A 347 0.77 -8.31 13.20
C LYS A 347 2.10 -8.54 13.94
N LEU A 348 3.15 -7.81 13.56
CA LEU A 348 4.49 -7.92 14.13
C LEU A 348 4.71 -7.04 15.39
N THR A 349 3.69 -6.37 15.89
CA THR A 349 3.81 -5.48 17.08
C THR A 349 4.23 -6.24 18.35
N ARG A 350 3.79 -7.48 18.53
CA ARG A 350 4.23 -8.35 19.62
C ARG A 350 5.69 -8.76 19.43
N PHE A 351 6.06 -9.17 18.22
CA PHE A 351 7.44 -9.49 17.86
C PHE A 351 8.38 -8.31 18.16
N GLN A 352 7.99 -7.10 17.73
CA GLN A 352 8.73 -5.86 18.00
C GLN A 352 8.93 -5.60 19.50
N ALA A 353 7.91 -5.86 20.32
CA ALA A 353 7.95 -5.60 21.76
C ALA A 353 8.79 -6.64 22.52
N GLU A 354 8.72 -7.92 22.14
CA GLU A 354 9.36 -9.03 22.85
C GLU A 354 10.76 -9.35 22.33
N LEU A 355 11.04 -9.11 21.04
CA LEU A 355 12.30 -9.40 20.36
C LEU A 355 12.86 -8.17 19.60
N PRO A 356 13.08 -7.02 20.29
CA PRO A 356 13.43 -5.77 19.62
C PRO A 356 14.77 -5.82 18.87
N ASP A 357 15.71 -6.65 19.28
CA ASP A 357 17.02 -6.82 18.63
C ASP A 357 16.94 -7.67 17.33
N GLN A 358 15.83 -8.38 17.13
CA GLN A 358 15.55 -9.20 15.95
C GLN A 358 14.47 -8.60 15.07
N PHE A 359 14.07 -7.34 15.30
CA PHE A 359 13.01 -6.67 14.57
C PHE A 359 13.49 -5.38 13.93
N PHE A 360 13.13 -5.16 12.66
CA PHE A 360 13.47 -3.95 11.90
C PHE A 360 12.25 -3.39 11.17
N ASP A 361 11.77 -2.23 11.64
CA ASP A 361 10.88 -1.38 10.84
C ASP A 361 11.75 -0.38 10.09
N VAL A 362 11.76 -0.46 8.77
CA VAL A 362 12.60 0.37 7.89
C VAL A 362 11.89 1.62 7.37
N GLY A 363 10.65 1.87 7.81
CA GLY A 363 9.80 2.91 7.25
C GLY A 363 9.27 2.52 5.86
N ILE A 364 8.74 3.49 5.11
CA ILE A 364 8.22 3.25 3.74
C ILE A 364 9.43 3.14 2.78
N ALA A 365 10.09 1.98 2.81
CA ALA A 365 11.35 1.75 2.11
C ALA A 365 11.51 0.27 1.70
N GLU A 366 10.64 -0.20 0.81
CA GLU A 366 10.55 -1.59 0.38
C GLU A 366 11.87 -2.07 -0.27
N GLN A 367 12.50 -1.25 -1.12
CA GLN A 367 13.78 -1.56 -1.74
C GLN A 367 14.86 -1.78 -0.67
N HIS A 368 14.93 -0.89 0.32
CA HIS A 368 15.88 -1.01 1.43
C HIS A 368 15.61 -2.27 2.25
N ALA A 369 14.34 -2.59 2.55
CA ALA A 369 13.96 -3.80 3.28
C ALA A 369 14.53 -5.07 2.64
N VAL A 370 14.37 -5.20 1.32
CA VAL A 370 14.80 -6.40 0.58
C VAL A 370 16.32 -6.47 0.47
N THR A 371 17.02 -5.38 0.13
CA THR A 371 18.50 -5.39 0.07
C THR A 371 19.11 -5.57 1.45
N MET A 372 18.52 -5.00 2.52
CA MET A 372 18.94 -5.25 3.89
C MET A 372 18.78 -6.74 4.27
N ALA A 373 17.67 -7.36 3.88
CA ALA A 373 17.47 -8.80 4.08
C ALA A 373 18.54 -9.62 3.35
N ALA A 374 18.87 -9.25 2.11
CA ALA A 374 19.97 -9.89 1.36
C ALA A 374 21.31 -9.79 2.11
N GLY A 375 21.63 -8.61 2.65
CA GLY A 375 22.84 -8.39 3.45
C GLY A 375 22.88 -9.22 4.73
N LEU A 376 21.76 -9.36 5.40
CA LEU A 376 21.62 -10.23 6.60
C LEU A 376 21.80 -11.71 6.23
N ALA A 377 21.15 -12.16 5.16
CA ALA A 377 21.24 -13.54 4.69
C ALA A 377 22.68 -13.90 4.25
N ALA A 378 23.37 -12.99 3.57
CA ALA A 378 24.76 -13.17 3.16
C ALA A 378 25.72 -13.35 4.37
N ASN A 379 25.30 -12.94 5.56
CA ASN A 379 26.04 -13.09 6.82
C ASN A 379 25.46 -14.19 7.74
N GLY A 380 24.67 -15.12 7.19
CA GLY A 380 24.17 -16.30 7.88
C GLY A 380 22.92 -16.08 8.72
N MET A 381 22.27 -14.91 8.62
CA MET A 381 20.96 -14.70 9.23
C MET A 381 19.85 -15.30 8.35
N LYS A 382 18.68 -15.48 8.94
CA LYS A 382 17.46 -16.00 8.28
C LYS A 382 16.37 -14.91 8.33
N PRO A 383 16.43 -13.91 7.46
CA PRO A 383 15.47 -12.81 7.49
C PRO A 383 14.08 -13.25 6.99
N TYR A 384 13.05 -12.81 7.73
CA TYR A 384 11.66 -12.83 7.34
C TYR A 384 11.23 -11.43 6.93
N VAL A 385 10.86 -11.24 5.68
CA VAL A 385 10.35 -9.96 5.17
C VAL A 385 8.83 -10.01 5.08
N ALA A 386 8.15 -9.32 5.99
CA ALA A 386 6.68 -9.20 5.97
C ALA A 386 6.27 -7.98 5.14
N ILE A 387 5.71 -8.22 3.97
CA ILE A 387 5.40 -7.19 2.99
C ILE A 387 4.09 -7.51 2.26
N TYR A 388 3.29 -6.48 1.92
CA TYR A 388 2.10 -6.69 1.10
C TYR A 388 2.46 -6.97 -0.36
N SER A 389 1.72 -7.85 -0.99
CA SER A 389 1.92 -8.25 -2.39
C SER A 389 2.06 -7.04 -3.33
N THR A 390 1.15 -6.09 -3.26
CA THR A 390 1.21 -4.88 -4.09
C THR A 390 2.44 -4.01 -3.81
N PHE A 391 2.87 -3.87 -2.54
CA PHE A 391 4.03 -3.06 -2.18
C PHE A 391 5.36 -3.71 -2.53
N LEU A 392 5.39 -5.05 -2.62
CA LEU A 392 6.57 -5.79 -3.08
C LEU A 392 6.98 -5.44 -4.52
N GLN A 393 6.05 -4.96 -5.34
CA GLN A 393 6.34 -4.47 -6.70
C GLN A 393 7.44 -3.40 -6.69
N ARG A 394 7.52 -2.56 -5.64
CA ARG A 394 8.55 -1.51 -5.52
C ARG A 394 9.97 -2.06 -5.29
N ALA A 395 10.07 -3.30 -4.82
CA ALA A 395 11.34 -3.96 -4.56
C ALA A 395 11.65 -5.10 -5.56
N TYR A 396 11.02 -5.08 -6.72
CA TYR A 396 11.19 -6.11 -7.76
C TYR A 396 12.66 -6.28 -8.17
N ASP A 397 13.35 -5.19 -8.49
CA ASP A 397 14.77 -5.23 -8.86
C ASP A 397 15.63 -5.82 -7.73
N GLN A 398 15.39 -5.41 -6.48
CA GLN A 398 16.15 -5.90 -5.32
C GLN A 398 15.91 -7.39 -5.04
N MET A 399 14.68 -7.88 -5.28
CA MET A 399 14.41 -9.31 -5.20
C MET A 399 15.18 -10.10 -6.26
N LEU A 400 15.15 -9.64 -7.52
CA LEU A 400 15.81 -10.29 -8.63
C LEU A 400 17.34 -10.19 -8.51
N HIS A 401 17.85 -8.96 -8.34
CA HIS A 401 19.29 -8.66 -8.40
C HIS A 401 20.03 -9.01 -7.11
N ASP A 402 19.48 -8.61 -5.95
CA ASP A 402 20.21 -8.73 -4.68
C ASP A 402 19.95 -10.05 -3.97
N VAL A 403 18.76 -10.64 -4.11
CA VAL A 403 18.37 -11.87 -3.44
C VAL A 403 18.45 -13.09 -4.37
N ASP A 404 17.63 -13.13 -5.43
CA ASP A 404 17.45 -14.33 -6.27
C ASP A 404 18.72 -14.70 -7.04
N ARG A 405 19.36 -13.75 -7.71
CA ARG A 405 20.57 -13.97 -8.48
C ARG A 405 21.72 -14.53 -7.62
N GLN A 406 21.77 -14.16 -6.35
CA GLN A 406 22.76 -14.64 -5.40
C GLN A 406 22.31 -15.90 -4.63
N ASN A 407 21.09 -16.37 -4.90
CA ASN A 407 20.45 -17.51 -4.22
C ASN A 407 20.49 -17.40 -2.68
N LEU A 408 20.24 -16.19 -2.15
CA LEU A 408 20.29 -15.93 -0.72
C LEU A 408 19.02 -16.42 -0.03
N HIS A 409 19.19 -17.00 1.16
CA HIS A 409 18.08 -17.52 1.93
C HIS A 409 17.32 -16.40 2.65
N VAL A 410 16.31 -15.88 1.99
CA VAL A 410 15.37 -14.88 2.50
C VAL A 410 13.95 -15.44 2.41
N VAL A 411 13.21 -15.42 3.52
CA VAL A 411 11.81 -15.84 3.56
C VAL A 411 10.91 -14.62 3.46
N PHE A 412 10.12 -14.52 2.39
CA PHE A 412 9.14 -13.46 2.16
C PHE A 412 7.75 -13.93 2.58
N GLY A 413 7.16 -13.29 3.58
CA GLY A 413 5.74 -13.41 3.91
C GLY A 413 4.96 -12.38 3.09
N ILE A 414 4.39 -12.82 1.97
CA ILE A 414 3.68 -11.95 1.03
C ILE A 414 2.21 -11.87 1.45
N ASP A 415 1.91 -10.84 2.21
CA ASP A 415 0.57 -10.58 2.77
C ASP A 415 -0.34 -9.92 1.72
N ARG A 416 -1.65 -10.08 1.83
CA ARG A 416 -2.66 -9.53 0.90
C ARG A 416 -2.47 -10.00 -0.54
N SER A 417 -2.08 -11.25 -0.73
CA SER A 417 -2.08 -11.89 -2.06
C SER A 417 -3.50 -12.20 -2.51
N GLY A 418 -3.77 -12.05 -3.80
CA GLY A 418 -5.12 -12.13 -4.37
C GLY A 418 -5.90 -10.82 -4.25
N LEU A 419 -7.22 -10.89 -4.33
CA LEU A 419 -8.10 -9.72 -4.23
C LEU A 419 -8.21 -9.23 -2.78
N VAL A 420 -8.04 -7.92 -2.58
CA VAL A 420 -8.10 -7.30 -1.25
C VAL A 420 -9.35 -6.43 -1.05
N GLY A 421 -10.08 -6.17 -2.12
CA GLY A 421 -11.42 -5.58 -2.09
C GLY A 421 -11.44 -4.05 -2.11
N ALA A 422 -11.77 -3.44 -0.99
CA ALA A 422 -12.19 -2.03 -0.90
C ALA A 422 -11.15 -0.98 -1.33
N ASP A 423 -9.86 -1.30 -1.37
CA ASP A 423 -8.80 -0.38 -1.79
C ASP A 423 -8.51 -0.45 -3.30
N GLY A 424 -9.07 -1.43 -3.98
CA GLY A 424 -9.13 -1.51 -5.44
C GLY A 424 -7.82 -1.82 -6.14
N GLU A 425 -7.75 -1.45 -7.40
CA GLU A 425 -6.72 -1.83 -8.37
C GLU A 425 -5.29 -1.53 -7.94
N THR A 426 -5.07 -0.48 -7.15
CA THR A 426 -3.74 -0.12 -6.65
C THR A 426 -3.26 -1.01 -5.51
N HIS A 427 -4.16 -1.81 -4.91
CA HIS A 427 -3.87 -2.65 -3.75
C HIS A 427 -4.12 -4.14 -3.97
N GLN A 428 -4.75 -4.54 -5.10
CA GLN A 428 -4.95 -5.95 -5.42
C GLN A 428 -3.61 -6.68 -5.53
N GLY A 429 -3.45 -7.80 -4.82
CA GLY A 429 -2.22 -8.60 -4.76
C GLY A 429 -2.18 -9.69 -5.84
N VAL A 430 -2.39 -9.32 -7.09
CA VAL A 430 -2.61 -10.27 -8.19
C VAL A 430 -1.44 -10.39 -9.17
N PHE A 431 -0.42 -9.54 -9.02
CA PHE A 431 0.74 -9.48 -9.92
C PHE A 431 1.97 -10.22 -9.40
N ASP A 432 1.97 -10.68 -8.14
CA ASP A 432 3.15 -11.26 -7.50
C ASP A 432 3.59 -12.59 -8.13
N ILE A 433 2.67 -13.50 -8.48
CA ILE A 433 3.03 -14.74 -9.20
C ILE A 433 3.70 -14.39 -10.53
N PRO A 434 3.11 -13.56 -11.42
CA PRO A 434 3.75 -13.18 -12.67
C PRO A 434 5.16 -12.63 -12.51
N PHE A 435 5.39 -11.65 -11.63
CA PHE A 435 6.71 -11.03 -11.54
C PHE A 435 7.73 -11.85 -10.73
N LEU A 436 7.30 -12.82 -9.92
CA LEU A 436 8.19 -13.73 -9.22
C LEU A 436 8.53 -14.97 -10.04
N SER A 437 7.59 -15.45 -10.85
CA SER A 437 7.69 -16.77 -11.53
C SER A 437 8.89 -16.89 -12.46
N HIS A 438 9.39 -15.82 -13.05
CA HIS A 438 10.55 -15.82 -13.94
C HIS A 438 11.90 -15.68 -13.22
N MET A 439 11.93 -15.41 -11.91
CA MET A 439 13.17 -15.43 -11.12
C MET A 439 13.67 -16.88 -10.98
N PRO A 440 14.93 -17.20 -11.35
CA PRO A 440 15.37 -18.59 -11.47
C PRO A 440 15.33 -19.43 -10.20
N ASN A 441 15.71 -18.83 -9.06
CA ASN A 441 15.96 -19.57 -7.81
C ASN A 441 14.80 -19.53 -6.82
N ILE A 442 13.81 -18.61 -7.01
CA ILE A 442 12.74 -18.40 -6.05
C ILE A 442 11.79 -19.61 -5.97
N THR A 443 11.46 -19.99 -4.75
CA THR A 443 10.34 -20.89 -4.44
C THR A 443 9.10 -20.06 -4.12
N ILE A 444 7.95 -20.39 -4.74
CA ILE A 444 6.67 -19.70 -4.51
C ILE A 444 5.66 -20.71 -3.98
N MET A 445 5.10 -20.43 -2.81
CA MET A 445 4.12 -21.28 -2.13
C MET A 445 2.90 -20.49 -1.66
N MET A 446 1.78 -21.20 -1.48
CA MET A 446 0.59 -20.66 -0.82
C MET A 446 -0.12 -21.76 -0.03
N PRO A 447 -0.34 -21.59 1.29
CA PRO A 447 -0.99 -22.59 2.12
C PRO A 447 -2.51 -22.58 1.93
N LYS A 448 -3.13 -23.78 2.03
CA LYS A 448 -4.59 -23.95 2.00
C LYS A 448 -5.28 -23.55 3.30
N ASP A 449 -4.58 -23.70 4.43
CA ASP A 449 -5.11 -23.47 5.78
C ASP A 449 -4.01 -23.04 6.76
N GLU A 450 -4.38 -22.74 8.00
CA GLU A 450 -3.50 -22.29 9.07
C GLU A 450 -2.44 -23.32 9.43
N ASN A 451 -2.80 -24.59 9.40
CA ASN A 451 -1.89 -25.66 9.76
C ASN A 451 -0.79 -25.82 8.70
N GLU A 452 -1.17 -25.85 7.43
CA GLU A 452 -0.23 -25.89 6.31
C GLU A 452 0.68 -24.67 6.29
N ALA A 453 0.18 -23.47 6.64
CA ALA A 453 1.00 -22.27 6.76
C ALA A 453 2.14 -22.42 7.76
N ARG A 454 1.87 -23.01 8.91
CA ARG A 454 2.88 -23.28 9.95
C ARG A 454 3.92 -24.31 9.47
N HIS A 455 3.50 -25.38 8.80
CA HIS A 455 4.39 -26.38 8.21
C HIS A 455 5.24 -25.77 7.08
N MET A 456 4.67 -24.90 6.24
CA MET A 456 5.39 -24.20 5.19
C MET A 456 6.48 -23.28 5.76
N LEU A 457 6.16 -22.50 6.81
CA LEU A 457 7.13 -21.64 7.48
C LEU A 457 8.25 -22.47 8.12
N HIS A 458 7.91 -23.58 8.78
CA HIS A 458 8.92 -24.50 9.32
C HIS A 458 9.85 -25.01 8.22
N SER A 459 9.27 -25.49 7.12
CA SER A 459 10.06 -26.00 5.99
C SER A 459 10.93 -24.92 5.37
N ALA A 460 10.39 -23.69 5.25
CA ALA A 460 11.13 -22.56 4.72
C ALA A 460 12.34 -22.18 5.56
N PHE A 461 12.25 -22.19 6.89
CA PHE A 461 13.35 -21.80 7.76
C PHE A 461 14.38 -22.88 8.04
N TYR A 462 13.99 -24.16 7.96
CA TYR A 462 14.83 -25.26 8.45
C TYR A 462 15.17 -26.33 7.42
N GLU A 463 14.36 -26.45 6.34
CA GLU A 463 14.53 -27.55 5.37
C GLU A 463 14.94 -27.08 3.98
N TYR A 464 14.54 -25.85 3.59
CA TYR A 464 14.80 -25.34 2.26
C TYR A 464 15.93 -24.32 2.24
N SER A 465 16.40 -23.99 1.05
CA SER A 465 17.45 -22.99 0.82
C SER A 465 17.09 -22.07 -0.34
N GLY A 466 17.77 -20.94 -0.43
CA GLY A 466 17.50 -19.91 -1.42
C GLY A 466 16.30 -19.02 -1.06
N PRO A 467 15.85 -18.16 -1.96
CA PRO A 467 14.72 -17.27 -1.72
C PRO A 467 13.39 -18.01 -1.73
N ILE A 468 12.54 -17.72 -0.73
CA ILE A 468 11.25 -18.40 -0.56
C ILE A 468 10.17 -17.36 -0.34
N ALA A 469 9.15 -17.38 -1.19
CA ALA A 469 7.97 -16.54 -1.12
C ALA A 469 6.75 -17.37 -0.68
N ILE A 470 6.19 -17.06 0.49
CA ILE A 470 4.97 -17.69 0.98
C ILE A 470 3.87 -16.65 0.93
N ARG A 471 2.92 -16.84 0.02
CA ARG A 471 1.76 -15.96 -0.20
C ARG A 471 0.66 -16.30 0.79
N TYR A 472 -0.09 -15.30 1.23
CA TYR A 472 -1.32 -15.51 2.00
C TYR A 472 -2.29 -14.34 1.80
N PRO A 473 -3.63 -14.62 1.89
CA PRO A 473 -4.64 -13.62 1.57
C PRO A 473 -4.87 -12.64 2.72
N ARG A 474 -5.59 -11.57 2.43
CA ARG A 474 -6.20 -10.71 3.43
C ARG A 474 -7.34 -11.45 4.14
N GLY A 475 -7.51 -11.22 5.43
CA GLY A 475 -8.63 -11.76 6.20
C GLY A 475 -8.23 -12.84 7.20
N ASN A 476 -9.19 -13.66 7.55
CA ASN A 476 -9.01 -14.72 8.53
C ASN A 476 -8.80 -16.08 7.84
N GLY A 477 -8.17 -17.00 8.55
CA GLY A 477 -8.15 -18.40 8.18
C GLY A 477 -9.53 -19.05 8.26
N ILE A 478 -9.58 -20.36 8.06
CA ILE A 478 -10.82 -21.16 8.10
C ILE A 478 -11.12 -21.74 9.48
N GLY A 479 -10.14 -21.69 10.39
CA GLY A 479 -10.31 -22.14 11.78
C GLY A 479 -10.03 -23.63 11.96
N VAL A 480 -9.08 -24.19 11.22
CA VAL A 480 -8.66 -25.59 11.41
C VAL A 480 -7.91 -25.76 12.73
N GLU A 481 -7.94 -26.95 13.28
CA GLU A 481 -7.07 -27.36 14.37
C GLU A 481 -5.61 -27.39 13.89
N VAL A 482 -4.71 -26.81 14.67
CA VAL A 482 -3.29 -26.74 14.30
C VAL A 482 -2.48 -27.76 15.09
N ASP A 483 -1.54 -28.40 14.40
CA ASP A 483 -0.64 -29.40 15.01
C ASP A 483 0.36 -28.78 15.96
N ASP A 484 0.61 -29.43 17.09
CA ASP A 484 1.67 -29.02 18.01
C ASP A 484 3.06 -29.30 17.41
N ASN A 485 3.21 -30.39 16.66
CA ASN A 485 4.44 -30.82 16.03
C ASN A 485 4.49 -30.43 14.55
N LEU A 486 5.38 -29.51 14.21
CA LEU A 486 5.56 -29.08 12.83
C LEU A 486 6.30 -30.15 12.02
N GLN A 487 5.79 -30.43 10.82
CA GLN A 487 6.35 -31.43 9.90
C GLN A 487 6.86 -30.74 8.63
N PRO A 488 8.01 -31.17 8.08
CA PRO A 488 8.49 -30.65 6.82
C PRO A 488 7.56 -31.07 5.68
N ILE A 489 7.29 -30.14 4.77
CA ILE A 489 6.57 -30.41 3.53
C ILE A 489 7.59 -30.87 2.47
N PRO A 490 7.34 -31.97 1.75
CA PRO A 490 8.23 -32.41 0.66
C PRO A 490 8.36 -31.30 -0.42
N TYR A 491 9.61 -30.90 -0.70
CA TYR A 491 9.91 -29.82 -1.62
C TYR A 491 9.36 -30.07 -3.04
N GLY A 492 8.62 -29.10 -3.57
CA GLY A 492 8.06 -29.14 -4.91
C GLY A 492 6.92 -30.15 -5.10
N LYS A 493 6.33 -30.69 -4.01
CA LYS A 493 5.26 -31.70 -4.09
C LYS A 493 3.89 -31.11 -3.78
N TRP A 494 2.96 -31.39 -4.67
CA TRP A 494 1.54 -31.09 -4.51
C TRP A 494 0.84 -32.15 -3.64
N GLU A 495 -0.39 -31.87 -3.26
CA GLU A 495 -1.21 -32.78 -2.45
C GLU A 495 -2.53 -33.05 -3.16
N THR A 496 -2.82 -34.30 -3.48
CA THR A 496 -4.16 -34.70 -3.94
C THR A 496 -5.06 -34.78 -2.72
N LEU A 497 -6.05 -33.87 -2.66
CA LEU A 497 -7.06 -33.85 -1.59
C LEU A 497 -8.16 -34.89 -1.84
N HIS A 498 -8.58 -35.02 -3.08
CA HIS A 498 -9.57 -36.02 -3.52
C HIS A 498 -9.19 -36.60 -4.87
N ASP A 499 -9.28 -37.92 -4.97
CA ASP A 499 -9.15 -38.62 -6.24
C ASP A 499 -10.41 -38.43 -7.11
N GLY A 500 -10.24 -38.41 -8.41
CA GLY A 500 -11.31 -38.32 -9.41
C GLY A 500 -10.85 -38.76 -10.79
N GLU A 501 -11.78 -39.24 -11.61
CA GLU A 501 -11.46 -39.84 -12.91
C GLU A 501 -11.64 -38.88 -14.09
N ASP A 502 -12.52 -37.88 -13.94
CA ASP A 502 -13.00 -37.09 -15.06
C ASP A 502 -12.07 -35.92 -15.44
N VAL A 503 -11.75 -35.05 -14.48
CA VAL A 503 -10.96 -33.83 -14.66
C VAL A 503 -10.11 -33.58 -13.42
N ALA A 504 -8.89 -33.09 -13.59
CA ALA A 504 -8.06 -32.61 -12.49
C ALA A 504 -8.25 -31.09 -12.32
N VAL A 505 -8.67 -30.66 -11.12
CA VAL A 505 -8.84 -29.24 -10.78
C VAL A 505 -7.74 -28.85 -9.79
N LEU A 506 -6.87 -27.94 -10.23
CA LEU A 506 -5.70 -27.50 -9.50
C LEU A 506 -5.95 -26.09 -8.94
N GLY A 507 -5.82 -25.94 -7.64
CA GLY A 507 -5.91 -24.65 -6.96
C GLY A 507 -4.92 -24.55 -5.81
N PHE A 508 -4.85 -23.43 -5.17
CA PHE A 508 -4.03 -23.18 -3.99
C PHE A 508 -4.67 -22.10 -3.09
N GLY A 509 -4.33 -22.12 -1.83
CA GLY A 509 -4.87 -21.16 -0.87
C GLY A 509 -6.40 -21.18 -0.79
N PRO A 510 -7.08 -20.03 -0.70
CA PRO A 510 -8.54 -19.96 -0.53
C PRO A 510 -9.36 -20.56 -1.67
N THR A 511 -8.80 -20.65 -2.89
CA THR A 511 -9.52 -21.19 -4.04
C THR A 511 -9.91 -22.66 -3.84
N LEU A 512 -9.16 -23.38 -2.99
CA LEU A 512 -9.45 -24.78 -2.69
C LEU A 512 -10.80 -24.98 -2.00
N GLN A 513 -11.23 -24.07 -1.11
CA GLN A 513 -12.55 -24.16 -0.50
C GLN A 513 -13.66 -24.11 -1.55
N LEU A 514 -13.53 -23.20 -2.52
CA LEU A 514 -14.48 -23.10 -3.63
C LEU A 514 -14.46 -24.37 -4.52
N ILE A 515 -13.28 -24.93 -4.77
CA ILE A 515 -13.12 -26.17 -5.54
C ILE A 515 -13.77 -27.36 -4.80
N GLU A 516 -13.64 -27.45 -3.49
CA GLU A 516 -14.33 -28.46 -2.67
C GLU A 516 -15.85 -28.37 -2.78
N GLU A 517 -16.41 -27.17 -2.74
CA GLU A 517 -17.84 -26.96 -2.94
C GLU A 517 -18.29 -27.36 -4.36
N VAL A 518 -17.47 -27.09 -5.37
CA VAL A 518 -17.71 -27.52 -6.76
C VAL A 518 -17.73 -29.03 -6.85
N ARG A 519 -16.74 -29.69 -6.23
CA ARG A 519 -16.66 -31.15 -6.17
C ARG A 519 -17.94 -31.78 -5.58
N ASP A 520 -18.37 -31.28 -4.42
CA ASP A 520 -19.55 -31.79 -3.72
C ASP A 520 -20.84 -31.64 -4.56
N GLU A 521 -20.91 -30.57 -5.38
CA GLU A 521 -22.06 -30.40 -6.29
C GLU A 521 -22.00 -31.36 -7.49
N LEU A 522 -20.85 -31.48 -8.14
CA LEU A 522 -20.66 -32.37 -9.29
C LEU A 522 -20.81 -33.85 -8.94
N LEU A 523 -20.43 -34.23 -7.74
CA LEU A 523 -20.59 -35.61 -7.25
C LEU A 523 -22.06 -36.03 -7.19
N LYS A 524 -23.00 -35.11 -6.95
CA LYS A 524 -24.46 -35.40 -7.01
C LYS A 524 -24.92 -35.72 -8.42
N GLU A 525 -24.19 -35.25 -9.43
CA GLU A 525 -24.44 -35.50 -10.85
C GLU A 525 -23.66 -36.72 -11.39
N GLY A 526 -22.88 -37.38 -10.53
CA GLY A 526 -22.06 -38.53 -10.89
C GLY A 526 -20.74 -38.17 -11.60
N ILE A 527 -20.34 -36.89 -11.53
CA ILE A 527 -19.05 -36.40 -12.05
C ILE A 527 -18.04 -36.39 -10.92
N THR A 528 -16.88 -37.02 -11.13
CA THR A 528 -15.80 -37.12 -10.15
C THR A 528 -14.59 -36.30 -10.59
N ILE A 529 -14.25 -35.27 -9.83
CA ILE A 529 -13.06 -34.44 -10.10
C ILE A 529 -11.94 -34.79 -9.14
N GLU A 530 -10.71 -34.82 -9.64
CA GLU A 530 -9.52 -34.85 -8.81
C GLU A 530 -9.24 -33.43 -8.30
N VAL A 531 -9.18 -33.24 -6.97
CA VAL A 531 -8.90 -31.95 -6.35
C VAL A 531 -7.48 -31.92 -5.85
N VAL A 532 -6.70 -30.96 -6.34
CA VAL A 532 -5.26 -30.88 -6.08
C VAL A 532 -4.90 -29.54 -5.44
N ASN A 533 -4.29 -29.62 -4.27
CA ASN A 533 -3.62 -28.50 -3.63
C ASN A 533 -2.24 -28.29 -4.28
N ALA A 534 -2.17 -27.39 -5.24
CA ALA A 534 -0.95 -26.99 -5.91
C ALA A 534 -0.13 -26.01 -5.06
N ARG A 535 0.11 -26.36 -3.80
CA ARG A 535 0.75 -25.55 -2.77
C ARG A 535 2.12 -25.00 -3.13
N PHE A 536 2.84 -25.59 -4.08
CA PHE A 536 4.01 -25.05 -4.77
C PHE A 536 3.58 -24.52 -6.14
N ILE A 537 3.59 -23.20 -6.27
CA ILE A 537 3.36 -22.52 -7.54
C ILE A 537 4.64 -22.61 -8.39
N LYS A 538 5.79 -22.53 -7.71
CA LYS A 538 7.12 -22.76 -8.26
C LYS A 538 8.02 -23.37 -7.17
N PRO A 539 8.73 -24.51 -7.47
CA PRO A 539 8.66 -25.29 -8.71
C PRO A 539 7.30 -25.98 -8.88
N LEU A 540 6.93 -26.31 -10.12
CA LEU A 540 5.80 -27.18 -10.41
C LEU A 540 6.12 -28.62 -9.98
N ASP A 541 5.11 -29.38 -9.54
CA ASP A 541 5.24 -30.83 -9.35
C ASP A 541 5.19 -31.55 -10.71
N THR A 542 6.36 -31.70 -11.32
CA THR A 542 6.49 -32.30 -12.64
C THR A 542 6.13 -33.80 -12.67
N ASP A 543 6.33 -34.50 -11.56
CA ASP A 543 5.94 -35.93 -11.46
C ASP A 543 4.42 -36.07 -11.51
N TYR A 544 3.70 -35.17 -10.81
CA TYR A 544 2.25 -35.11 -10.88
C TYR A 544 1.75 -34.76 -12.29
N LEU A 545 2.34 -33.72 -12.93
CA LEU A 545 1.96 -33.31 -14.28
C LEU A 545 2.21 -34.43 -15.32
N ASP A 546 3.32 -35.15 -15.22
CA ASP A 546 3.63 -36.27 -16.08
C ASP A 546 2.64 -37.45 -15.90
N LYS A 547 2.20 -37.71 -14.65
CA LYS A 547 1.15 -38.69 -14.35
C LYS A 547 -0.18 -38.30 -15.03
N ILE A 548 -0.63 -37.06 -14.87
CA ILE A 548 -1.88 -36.57 -15.48
C ILE A 548 -1.84 -36.66 -17.01
N ALA A 549 -0.69 -36.36 -17.62
CA ALA A 549 -0.52 -36.52 -19.07
C ALA A 549 -0.68 -37.97 -19.56
N GLN A 550 -0.21 -38.93 -18.77
CA GLN A 550 -0.37 -40.36 -19.09
C GLN A 550 -1.82 -40.85 -18.94
N GLU A 551 -2.58 -40.23 -18.03
CA GLU A 551 -3.99 -40.52 -17.79
C GLU A 551 -4.93 -39.84 -18.80
N ASP A 552 -4.40 -39.00 -19.70
CA ASP A 552 -5.17 -38.17 -20.66
C ASP A 552 -6.32 -37.41 -19.98
N LYS A 553 -6.03 -36.88 -18.79
CA LYS A 553 -6.99 -36.17 -17.96
C LYS A 553 -6.91 -34.68 -18.26
N ALA A 554 -8.03 -34.03 -18.50
CA ALA A 554 -8.08 -32.59 -18.66
C ALA A 554 -7.72 -31.86 -17.34
N ILE A 555 -7.15 -30.69 -17.46
CA ILE A 555 -6.73 -29.86 -16.31
C ILE A 555 -7.52 -28.54 -16.29
N ILE A 556 -8.02 -28.19 -15.13
CA ILE A 556 -8.55 -26.84 -14.88
C ILE A 556 -7.72 -26.21 -13.76
N THR A 557 -7.15 -25.03 -14.00
CA THR A 557 -6.48 -24.24 -12.97
C THR A 557 -7.37 -23.12 -12.46
N VAL A 558 -7.37 -22.89 -11.16
CA VAL A 558 -8.13 -21.81 -10.51
C VAL A 558 -7.16 -20.98 -9.66
N GLU A 559 -6.98 -19.70 -10.01
CA GLU A 559 -6.00 -18.83 -9.38
C GLU A 559 -6.48 -17.38 -9.20
N GLU A 560 -6.32 -16.82 -8.01
CA GLU A 560 -6.48 -15.38 -7.77
C GLU A 560 -5.18 -14.64 -8.15
N SER A 561 -4.90 -14.65 -9.46
CA SER A 561 -3.71 -14.05 -10.06
C SER A 561 -4.00 -13.72 -11.52
N MET A 562 -3.17 -12.86 -12.11
CA MET A 562 -3.19 -12.65 -13.56
C MET A 562 -2.92 -13.96 -14.29
N LEU A 563 -3.72 -14.27 -15.30
CA LEU A 563 -3.51 -15.45 -16.16
C LEU A 563 -2.24 -15.35 -16.98
N SER A 564 -1.86 -14.12 -17.37
CA SER A 564 -0.61 -13.86 -18.07
C SER A 564 0.58 -13.97 -17.11
N GLY A 565 1.42 -14.99 -17.30
CA GLY A 565 2.55 -15.31 -16.41
C GLY A 565 2.16 -15.94 -15.08
N GLY A 566 0.87 -16.23 -14.85
CA GLY A 566 0.36 -16.91 -13.65
C GLY A 566 0.61 -18.40 -13.63
N PHE A 567 0.07 -19.06 -12.61
CA PHE A 567 0.26 -20.50 -12.37
C PHE A 567 -0.18 -21.37 -13.56
N GLY A 568 -1.37 -21.12 -14.08
CA GLY A 568 -1.87 -21.87 -15.23
C GLY A 568 -1.00 -21.69 -16.49
N SER A 569 -0.38 -20.50 -16.66
CA SER A 569 0.59 -20.27 -17.74
C SER A 569 1.85 -21.11 -17.59
N LEU A 570 2.35 -21.29 -16.37
CA LEU A 570 3.52 -22.16 -16.11
C LEU A 570 3.22 -23.60 -16.50
N ILE A 571 2.01 -24.11 -16.22
CA ILE A 571 1.58 -25.46 -16.59
C ILE A 571 1.46 -25.60 -18.11
N VAL A 572 0.86 -24.62 -18.79
CA VAL A 572 0.76 -24.62 -20.26
C VAL A 572 2.14 -24.64 -20.90
N ASN A 573 3.07 -23.83 -20.41
CA ASN A 573 4.46 -23.82 -20.90
C ASN A 573 5.14 -25.17 -20.69
N TYR A 574 4.97 -25.80 -19.51
CA TYR A 574 5.54 -27.11 -19.21
C TYR A 574 5.15 -28.16 -20.23
N PHE A 575 3.86 -28.28 -20.57
CA PHE A 575 3.38 -29.26 -21.55
C PHE A 575 3.77 -28.88 -22.98
N ASN A 576 3.74 -27.59 -23.33
CA ASN A 576 4.18 -27.12 -24.63
C ASN A 576 5.66 -27.45 -24.90
N ASP A 577 6.53 -27.24 -23.92
CA ASP A 577 7.97 -27.51 -24.03
C ASP A 577 8.26 -29.03 -24.17
N LYS A 578 7.38 -29.88 -23.65
CA LYS A 578 7.42 -31.35 -23.81
C LYS A 578 6.73 -31.85 -25.08
N HIS A 579 6.17 -30.96 -25.91
CA HIS A 579 5.35 -31.30 -27.05
C HIS A 579 4.18 -32.24 -26.73
N GLN A 580 3.60 -32.07 -25.53
CA GLN A 580 2.43 -32.83 -25.08
C GLN A 580 1.19 -31.94 -25.18
N TYR A 581 0.13 -32.49 -25.79
CA TYR A 581 -1.14 -31.79 -25.90
C TYR A 581 -2.11 -32.26 -24.82
N ILE A 582 -2.42 -31.36 -23.87
CA ILE A 582 -3.40 -31.57 -22.79
C ILE A 582 -4.49 -30.53 -22.91
N ASP A 583 -5.76 -30.89 -22.70
CA ASP A 583 -6.85 -29.91 -22.58
C ASP A 583 -6.71 -29.15 -21.25
N ILE A 584 -6.30 -27.89 -21.32
CA ILE A 584 -6.09 -27.06 -20.14
C ILE A 584 -6.99 -25.84 -20.23
N LYS A 585 -7.85 -25.66 -19.22
CA LYS A 585 -8.63 -24.44 -19.01
C LYS A 585 -8.05 -23.69 -17.80
N ARG A 586 -7.74 -22.42 -17.98
CA ARG A 586 -7.30 -21.54 -16.91
C ARG A 586 -8.45 -20.65 -16.48
N ILE A 587 -8.68 -20.52 -15.16
CA ILE A 587 -9.64 -19.62 -14.53
C ILE A 587 -8.85 -18.70 -13.60
N GLY A 588 -8.91 -17.42 -13.84
CA GLY A 588 -8.16 -16.38 -13.12
C GLY A 588 -8.45 -15.01 -13.72
N ILE A 589 -7.59 -14.05 -13.47
CA ILE A 589 -7.76 -12.65 -13.90
C ILE A 589 -7.20 -12.48 -15.32
N ASP A 590 -8.04 -12.02 -16.23
CA ASP A 590 -7.66 -11.63 -17.58
C ASP A 590 -6.80 -10.36 -17.58
N ASP A 591 -6.39 -9.88 -18.76
CA ASP A 591 -5.51 -8.71 -18.92
C ASP A 591 -6.25 -7.39 -18.63
N GLU A 592 -6.68 -7.22 -17.38
CA GLU A 592 -7.42 -6.06 -16.88
C GLU A 592 -7.08 -5.74 -15.40
N TYR A 593 -7.28 -4.47 -15.01
CA TYR A 593 -7.19 -4.05 -13.61
C TYR A 593 -8.54 -4.24 -12.92
N ILE A 594 -8.52 -4.86 -11.73
CA ILE A 594 -9.74 -5.12 -10.95
C ILE A 594 -10.00 -3.96 -9.99
N GLU A 595 -11.11 -3.28 -10.19
CA GLU A 595 -11.55 -2.15 -9.37
C GLU A 595 -11.83 -2.55 -7.90
N HIS A 596 -12.28 -1.57 -7.10
CA HIS A 596 -12.63 -1.77 -5.70
C HIS A 596 -14.02 -2.39 -5.53
N GLY A 597 -14.20 -3.16 -4.45
CA GLY A 597 -15.51 -3.73 -4.11
C GLY A 597 -15.42 -4.81 -3.04
N ASP A 598 -16.54 -5.46 -2.82
CA ASP A 598 -16.59 -6.69 -2.03
C ASP A 598 -15.87 -7.83 -2.79
N VAL A 599 -15.02 -8.58 -2.11
CA VAL A 599 -14.17 -9.62 -2.73
C VAL A 599 -15.00 -10.71 -3.42
N GLU A 600 -16.12 -11.13 -2.83
CA GLU A 600 -16.99 -12.17 -3.40
C GLU A 600 -17.62 -11.69 -4.72
N LEU A 601 -18.06 -10.43 -4.77
CA LEU A 601 -18.58 -9.83 -5.99
C LEU A 601 -17.51 -9.71 -7.08
N LEU A 602 -16.30 -9.30 -6.70
CA LEU A 602 -15.18 -9.20 -7.63
C LEU A 602 -14.77 -10.57 -8.17
N LEU A 603 -14.69 -11.60 -7.33
CA LEU A 603 -14.43 -12.98 -7.76
C LEU A 603 -15.46 -13.49 -8.75
N ASN A 604 -16.75 -13.18 -8.52
CA ASN A 604 -17.82 -13.54 -9.46
C ASN A 604 -17.65 -12.83 -10.81
N ASP A 605 -17.29 -11.55 -10.82
CA ASP A 605 -17.09 -10.78 -12.06
C ASP A 605 -15.96 -11.37 -12.92
N ILE A 606 -14.86 -11.81 -12.32
CA ILE A 606 -13.70 -12.40 -13.03
C ILE A 606 -13.87 -13.91 -13.29
N GLY A 607 -15.03 -14.47 -12.98
CA GLY A 607 -15.35 -15.88 -13.25
C GLY A 607 -14.75 -16.88 -12.26
N ILE A 608 -14.15 -16.47 -11.16
CA ILE A 608 -13.79 -17.35 -10.04
C ILE A 608 -15.05 -17.56 -9.19
N SER A 609 -15.95 -18.37 -9.71
CA SER A 609 -17.21 -18.68 -9.05
C SER A 609 -17.58 -20.14 -9.23
N LYS A 610 -18.33 -20.68 -8.27
CA LYS A 610 -18.81 -22.07 -8.29
C LYS A 610 -19.49 -22.42 -9.61
N ALA A 611 -20.40 -21.55 -10.07
CA ALA A 611 -21.17 -21.77 -11.28
C ALA A 611 -20.28 -21.83 -12.53
N ASN A 612 -19.31 -20.93 -12.65
CA ASN A 612 -18.40 -20.90 -13.78
C ASN A 612 -17.44 -22.09 -13.78
N ILE A 613 -16.87 -22.46 -12.64
CA ILE A 613 -15.97 -23.62 -12.53
C ILE A 613 -16.72 -24.91 -12.94
N ILE A 614 -17.95 -25.10 -12.45
CA ILE A 614 -18.80 -26.24 -12.85
C ILE A 614 -19.06 -26.25 -14.35
N ASN A 615 -19.38 -25.07 -14.92
CA ASN A 615 -19.62 -24.97 -16.36
C ASN A 615 -18.38 -25.33 -17.19
N GLU A 616 -17.20 -24.84 -16.83
CA GLU A 616 -15.95 -25.14 -17.53
C GLU A 616 -15.56 -26.61 -17.41
N ILE A 617 -15.81 -27.25 -16.27
CA ILE A 617 -15.61 -28.68 -16.08
C ILE A 617 -16.52 -29.45 -17.05
N LYS A 618 -17.82 -29.14 -17.09
CA LYS A 618 -18.78 -29.79 -17.99
C LYS A 618 -18.44 -29.57 -19.46
N GLN A 619 -17.94 -28.40 -19.83
CA GLN A 619 -17.49 -28.12 -21.19
C GLN A 619 -16.23 -28.94 -21.56
N SER A 620 -15.29 -29.08 -20.64
CA SER A 620 -14.09 -29.87 -20.84
C SER A 620 -14.46 -31.36 -21.08
N LEU A 621 -15.35 -31.91 -20.26
CA LEU A 621 -15.86 -33.26 -20.44
C LEU A 621 -16.55 -33.46 -21.80
N LYS A 622 -17.37 -32.50 -22.22
CA LYS A 622 -18.03 -32.55 -23.53
C LYS A 622 -17.01 -32.61 -24.68
N ARG A 623 -15.96 -31.75 -24.64
CA ARG A 623 -14.87 -31.77 -25.63
C ARG A 623 -14.16 -33.12 -25.68
N LYS A 624 -13.97 -33.78 -24.53
CA LYS A 624 -13.36 -35.12 -24.44
C LYS A 624 -14.23 -36.18 -25.11
N TYR A 625 -15.55 -36.16 -24.87
CA TYR A 625 -16.49 -37.13 -25.48
C TYR A 625 -16.71 -36.88 -26.99
N GLU A 626 -16.58 -35.65 -27.48
CA GLU A 626 -16.70 -35.36 -28.92
C GLU A 626 -15.45 -35.74 -29.72
N LYS A 627 -14.29 -35.93 -29.07
CA LYS A 627 -13.04 -36.38 -29.69
C LYS A 627 -12.91 -37.91 -29.78
N ASN A 628 -13.63 -38.64 -28.94
CA ASN A 628 -13.70 -40.11 -28.93
C ASN A 628 -14.91 -40.62 -29.75
#